data_f5cef2e0c28a485126184ad4d489b9bb
#
_entry.id   f5cef2e0c28a485126184ad4d489b9bb
#
_cell.length_a   1.000
_cell.length_b   1.000
_cell.length_c   1.000
_cell.angle_alpha   90.00
_cell.angle_beta   90.00
_cell.angle_gamma   90.00
#
_symmetry.space_group_name_H-M   'P 1'
#
loop_
_entity.id
_entity.type
_entity.pdbx_description
1 polymer ?
#
loop_
_entity_poly.entity_id
_entity_poly.type
_entity_poly.pdbx_seq_one_letter_code
_entity_poly.pdbx_strand_id
1 'polypeptide(L)'
;MRIPILKLNQYLLISVQVELDDQTALLFQEDLLNKIHQEGSLGVVIDLTSVDMIDSFIAKVLGDVVDMSSLMGAKVVLTGIQPAVAITLIDMGIKLEDVRTALDLEQGLEKLQQELEG
;
A
#
# COMPACT_ATOMS: atom_id res chain seq x y z
N MET A 1 17.12 4.80 -2.03
CA MET A 1 16.27 5.79 -1.32
C MET A 1 15.12 5.08 -0.64
N ARG A 2 14.79 5.47 0.58
CA ARG A 2 13.70 4.83 1.34
C ARG A 2 12.44 5.67 1.29
N ILE A 3 11.30 4.97 1.27
CA ILE A 3 9.98 5.62 1.28
C ILE A 3 9.58 5.84 2.73
N PRO A 4 9.26 7.09 3.13
CA PRO A 4 8.85 7.36 4.50
C PRO A 4 7.55 6.68 4.87
N ILE A 5 7.47 6.17 6.08
CA ILE A 5 6.27 5.56 6.64
C ILE A 5 5.89 6.36 7.87
N LEU A 6 4.73 7.00 7.82
CA LEU A 6 4.24 7.82 8.93
C LEU A 6 3.29 7.02 9.80
N LYS A 7 3.42 7.17 11.10
CA LYS A 7 2.49 6.55 12.04
C LYS A 7 1.45 7.57 12.49
N LEU A 8 0.19 7.17 12.42
CA LEU A 8 -0.93 7.96 12.95
C LEU A 8 -1.84 7.03 13.74
N ASN A 9 -1.75 7.11 15.06
CA ASN A 9 -2.46 6.20 15.95
C ASN A 9 -2.11 4.74 15.62
N GLN A 10 -3.09 3.93 15.26
CA GLN A 10 -2.88 2.52 14.91
C GLN A 10 -2.74 2.29 13.40
N TYR A 11 -2.55 3.39 12.64
CA TYR A 11 -2.44 3.31 11.19
C TYR A 11 -1.06 3.74 10.72
N LEU A 12 -0.64 3.22 9.57
CA LEU A 12 0.56 3.65 8.88
C LEU A 12 0.15 4.30 7.57
N LEU A 13 0.73 5.45 7.28
CA LEU A 13 0.40 6.23 6.09
C LEU A 13 1.65 6.39 5.24
N ILE A 14 1.54 6.03 3.97
CA ILE A 14 2.64 6.12 3.01
C ILE A 14 2.15 6.88 1.77
N SER A 15 2.92 7.89 1.36
CA SER A 15 2.73 8.54 0.07
C SER A 15 3.98 8.29 -0.75
N VAL A 16 3.84 7.56 -1.86
CA VAL A 16 4.99 7.21 -2.70
C VAL A 16 5.30 8.39 -3.60
N GLN A 17 6.37 9.13 -3.26
CA GLN A 17 6.80 10.35 -3.96
C GLN A 17 8.09 10.16 -4.72
N VAL A 18 8.67 8.97 -4.67
CA VAL A 18 9.94 8.64 -5.33
C VAL A 18 9.70 7.63 -6.42
N GLU A 19 10.63 7.51 -7.36
CA GLU A 19 10.57 6.49 -8.40
C GLU A 19 10.65 5.11 -7.76
N LEU A 20 9.72 4.24 -8.11
CA LEU A 20 9.69 2.86 -7.63
C LEU A 20 10.54 1.98 -8.55
N ASP A 21 11.87 1.96 -8.32
CA ASP A 21 12.70 0.94 -8.92
C ASP A 21 12.66 -0.33 -8.07
N ASP A 22 13.25 -1.41 -8.57
CA ASP A 22 13.19 -2.71 -7.92
C ASP A 22 13.75 -2.67 -6.50
N GLN A 23 14.90 -2.02 -6.32
CA GLN A 23 15.54 -1.95 -5.02
C GLN A 23 14.72 -1.14 -4.02
N THR A 24 14.20 0.00 -4.44
CA THR A 24 13.35 0.85 -3.60
C THR A 24 12.09 0.10 -3.18
N ALA A 25 11.48 -0.65 -4.10
CA ALA A 25 10.27 -1.42 -3.81
C ALA A 25 10.54 -2.52 -2.78
N LEU A 26 11.66 -3.24 -2.91
CA LEU A 26 12.01 -4.29 -1.96
C LEU A 26 12.35 -3.73 -0.58
N LEU A 27 13.04 -2.59 -0.53
CA LEU A 27 13.31 -1.92 0.75
C LEU A 27 12.03 -1.44 1.41
N PHE A 28 11.09 -0.91 0.61
CA PHE A 28 9.79 -0.49 1.11
C PHE A 28 9.03 -1.66 1.72
N GLN A 29 9.01 -2.80 1.03
CA GLN A 29 8.36 -4.00 1.55
C GLN A 29 8.94 -4.39 2.91
N GLU A 30 10.24 -4.46 3.01
CA GLU A 30 10.92 -4.82 4.26
C GLU A 30 10.60 -3.81 5.37
N ASP A 31 10.74 -2.52 5.07
CA ASP A 31 10.49 -1.45 6.05
C ASP A 31 9.04 -1.48 6.55
N LEU A 32 8.08 -1.67 5.63
CA LEU A 32 6.67 -1.68 6.00
C LEU A 32 6.32 -2.89 6.88
N LEU A 33 6.76 -4.08 6.50
CA LEU A 33 6.47 -5.28 7.28
C LEU A 33 7.07 -5.21 8.67
N ASN A 34 8.30 -4.70 8.78
CA ASN A 34 8.94 -4.49 10.07
C ASN A 34 8.17 -3.47 10.92
N LYS A 35 7.69 -2.39 10.29
CA LYS A 35 6.95 -1.35 10.99
C LYS A 35 5.61 -1.88 11.50
N ILE A 36 4.90 -2.65 10.69
CA ILE A 36 3.65 -3.29 11.11
C ILE A 36 3.89 -4.16 12.33
N HIS A 37 4.94 -4.96 12.30
CA HIS A 37 5.28 -5.85 13.40
C HIS A 37 5.63 -5.09 14.69
N GLN A 38 6.49 -4.07 14.57
CA GLN A 38 6.95 -3.29 15.72
C GLN A 38 5.83 -2.49 16.37
N GLU A 39 4.93 -1.92 15.56
CA GLU A 39 3.90 -1.01 16.05
C GLU A 39 2.57 -1.72 16.33
N GLY A 40 2.41 -2.96 15.89
CA GLY A 40 1.12 -3.64 16.00
C GLY A 40 0.03 -2.94 15.21
N SER A 41 0.39 -2.36 14.05
CA SER A 41 -0.53 -1.55 13.27
C SER A 41 -1.70 -2.37 12.74
N LEU A 42 -2.90 -1.78 12.74
CA LEU A 42 -4.12 -2.43 12.27
C LEU A 42 -4.49 -2.09 10.84
N GLY A 43 -3.94 -0.99 10.31
CA GLY A 43 -4.26 -0.55 8.96
C GLY A 43 -3.12 0.22 8.32
N VAL A 44 -3.06 0.16 6.99
CA VAL A 44 -2.03 0.81 6.18
C VAL A 44 -2.69 1.47 4.99
N VAL A 45 -2.38 2.75 4.74
CA VAL A 45 -2.79 3.45 3.53
C VAL A 45 -1.54 3.70 2.69
N ILE A 46 -1.56 3.23 1.45
CA ILE A 46 -0.46 3.46 0.49
C ILE A 46 -1.01 4.31 -0.64
N ASP A 47 -0.57 5.56 -0.71
CA ASP A 47 -1.01 6.48 -1.75
C ASP A 47 -0.07 6.41 -2.94
N LEU A 48 -0.64 6.13 -4.12
CA LEU A 48 0.07 5.95 -5.37
C LEU A 48 -0.23 7.08 -6.36
N THR A 49 -0.78 8.20 -5.89
CA THR A 49 -1.18 9.30 -6.78
C THR A 49 -0.04 9.79 -7.66
N SER A 50 1.19 9.82 -7.14
CA SER A 50 2.36 10.29 -7.88
C SER A 50 3.03 9.20 -8.73
N VAL A 51 2.49 7.99 -8.76
CA VAL A 51 3.05 6.87 -9.52
C VAL A 51 2.30 6.75 -10.85
N ASP A 52 2.98 7.07 -11.94
CA ASP A 52 2.38 7.10 -13.27
C ASP A 52 2.23 5.72 -13.89
N MET A 53 3.22 4.88 -13.68
CA MET A 53 3.24 3.53 -14.25
C MET A 53 4.15 2.65 -13.41
N ILE A 54 3.94 1.36 -13.49
CA ILE A 54 4.77 0.34 -12.84
C ILE A 54 5.00 -0.80 -13.82
N ASP A 55 6.09 -1.54 -13.63
CA ASP A 55 6.31 -2.77 -14.39
C ASP A 55 5.75 -3.98 -13.63
N SER A 56 5.88 -5.17 -14.24
CA SER A 56 5.35 -6.39 -13.64
C SER A 56 6.01 -6.76 -12.32
N PHE A 57 7.31 -6.46 -12.18
CA PHE A 57 8.01 -6.73 -10.93
C PHE A 57 7.46 -5.89 -9.78
N ILE A 58 7.30 -4.59 -10.01
CA ILE A 58 6.75 -3.68 -9.00
C ILE A 58 5.30 -4.06 -8.65
N ALA A 59 4.51 -4.43 -9.67
CA ALA A 59 3.15 -4.90 -9.43
C ALA A 59 3.13 -6.10 -8.49
N LYS A 60 4.03 -7.06 -8.73
CA LYS A 60 4.14 -8.24 -7.86
C LYS A 60 4.54 -7.86 -6.45
N VAL A 61 5.50 -6.95 -6.28
CA VAL A 61 5.92 -6.50 -4.95
C VAL A 61 4.76 -5.85 -4.22
N LEU A 62 3.99 -4.98 -4.90
CA LEU A 62 2.82 -4.35 -4.28
C LEU A 62 1.77 -5.38 -3.86
N GLY A 63 1.50 -6.38 -4.71
CA GLY A 63 0.59 -7.46 -4.37
C GLY A 63 1.07 -8.25 -3.16
N ASP A 64 2.35 -8.57 -3.11
CA ASP A 64 2.94 -9.27 -1.98
C ASP A 64 2.86 -8.43 -0.68
N VAL A 65 3.08 -7.13 -0.78
CA VAL A 65 2.93 -6.22 0.36
C VAL A 65 1.53 -6.29 0.94
N VAL A 66 0.51 -6.24 0.07
CA VAL A 66 -0.89 -6.34 0.50
C VAL A 66 -1.15 -7.69 1.19
N ASP A 67 -0.72 -8.79 0.58
CA ASP A 67 -0.96 -10.12 1.10
C ASP A 67 -0.23 -10.36 2.42
N MET A 68 1.06 -10.00 2.48
CA MET A 68 1.85 -10.19 3.68
C MET A 68 1.34 -9.33 4.84
N SER A 69 0.96 -8.07 4.55
CA SER A 69 0.39 -7.20 5.58
C SER A 69 -0.90 -7.77 6.13
N SER A 70 -1.76 -8.31 5.27
CA SER A 70 -3.01 -8.95 5.68
C SER A 70 -2.76 -10.16 6.57
N LEU A 71 -1.77 -10.97 6.24
CA LEU A 71 -1.38 -12.11 7.07
C LEU A 71 -0.89 -11.68 8.45
N MET A 72 -0.35 -10.48 8.57
CA MET A 72 0.11 -9.92 9.83
C MET A 72 -0.99 -9.16 10.58
N GLY A 73 -2.21 -9.16 10.06
CA GLY A 73 -3.36 -8.54 10.71
C GLY A 73 -3.59 -7.08 10.34
N ALA A 74 -2.87 -6.54 9.37
CA ALA A 74 -3.01 -5.14 8.95
C ALA A 74 -3.80 -5.06 7.65
N LYS A 75 -4.90 -4.33 7.65
CA LYS A 75 -5.69 -4.09 6.44
C LYS A 75 -5.03 -3.00 5.60
N VAL A 76 -4.93 -3.23 4.29
CA VAL A 76 -4.27 -2.29 3.38
C VAL A 76 -5.30 -1.64 2.47
N VAL A 77 -5.17 -0.32 2.30
CA VAL A 77 -5.93 0.45 1.32
C VAL A 77 -4.94 1.10 0.36
N LEU A 78 -5.14 0.89 -0.94
CA LEU A 78 -4.37 1.57 -1.98
C LEU A 78 -5.19 2.76 -2.46
N THR A 79 -4.57 3.93 -2.56
CA THR A 79 -5.27 5.16 -2.97
C THR A 79 -4.60 5.80 -4.18
N GLY A 80 -5.39 6.55 -4.95
CA GLY A 80 -4.89 7.34 -6.06
C GLY A 80 -4.33 6.51 -7.20
N ILE A 81 -4.85 5.30 -7.42
CA ILE A 81 -4.34 4.42 -8.47
C ILE A 81 -4.64 4.99 -9.85
N GLN A 82 -3.59 5.27 -10.63
CA GLN A 82 -3.74 5.77 -12.00
C GLN A 82 -4.03 4.62 -12.96
N PRO A 83 -4.66 4.92 -14.13
CA PRO A 83 -5.08 3.85 -15.05
C PRO A 83 -3.97 2.89 -15.47
N ALA A 84 -2.78 3.38 -15.78
CA ALA A 84 -1.67 2.51 -16.20
C ALA A 84 -1.24 1.58 -15.08
N VAL A 85 -1.28 2.04 -13.84
CA VAL A 85 -0.96 1.23 -12.66
C VAL A 85 -2.03 0.16 -12.46
N ALA A 86 -3.30 0.54 -12.56
CA ALA A 86 -4.42 -0.39 -12.40
C ALA A 86 -4.35 -1.53 -13.43
N ILE A 87 -4.06 -1.19 -14.68
CA ILE A 87 -3.94 -2.18 -15.76
C ILE A 87 -2.85 -3.20 -15.44
N THR A 88 -1.69 -2.72 -15.01
CA THR A 88 -0.57 -3.62 -14.70
C THR A 88 -0.89 -4.51 -13.49
N LEU A 89 -1.53 -3.98 -12.47
CA LEU A 89 -1.94 -4.77 -11.31
C LEU A 89 -2.89 -5.90 -11.72
N ILE A 90 -3.88 -5.60 -12.54
CA ILE A 90 -4.84 -6.59 -13.03
C ILE A 90 -4.15 -7.63 -13.91
N ASP A 91 -3.27 -7.19 -14.81
CA ASP A 91 -2.53 -8.09 -15.71
C ASP A 91 -1.66 -9.08 -14.92
N MET A 92 -1.20 -8.68 -13.74
CA MET A 92 -0.38 -9.55 -12.88
C MET A 92 -1.23 -10.42 -11.94
N GLY A 93 -2.55 -10.42 -12.13
CA GLY A 93 -3.45 -11.26 -11.35
C GLY A 93 -3.77 -10.75 -9.96
N ILE A 94 -3.47 -9.50 -9.68
CA ILE A 94 -3.81 -8.89 -8.39
C ILE A 94 -5.28 -8.50 -8.41
N LYS A 95 -6.04 -9.08 -7.49
CA LYS A 95 -7.49 -8.88 -7.44
C LYS A 95 -7.79 -7.61 -6.67
N LEU A 96 -8.07 -6.52 -7.38
CA LEU A 96 -8.38 -5.24 -6.75
C LEU A 96 -9.68 -5.30 -5.93
N GLU A 97 -10.55 -6.23 -6.21
CA GLU A 97 -11.75 -6.45 -5.39
C GLU A 97 -11.43 -6.99 -4.00
N ASP A 98 -10.29 -7.68 -3.86
CA ASP A 98 -9.81 -8.19 -2.57
C ASP A 98 -8.94 -7.15 -1.85
N VAL A 99 -8.56 -6.09 -2.56
CA VAL A 99 -7.77 -4.99 -2.04
C VAL A 99 -8.67 -3.78 -1.90
N ARG A 100 -8.66 -3.17 -0.72
CA ARG A 100 -9.43 -1.95 -0.51
C ARG A 100 -8.81 -0.81 -1.28
N THR A 101 -9.64 -0.02 -1.97
CA THR A 101 -9.17 1.13 -2.73
C THR A 101 -9.98 2.38 -2.35
N ALA A 102 -9.37 3.55 -2.56
CA ALA A 102 -10.00 4.84 -2.34
C ALA A 102 -9.36 5.86 -3.27
N LEU A 103 -10.04 7.01 -3.46
CA LEU A 103 -9.55 8.04 -4.38
C LEU A 103 -8.27 8.69 -3.89
N ASP A 104 -8.17 8.98 -2.61
CA ASP A 104 -7.02 9.65 -2.03
C ASP A 104 -6.73 9.15 -0.62
N LEU A 105 -5.64 9.64 -0.04
CA LEU A 105 -5.17 9.20 1.27
C LEU A 105 -6.21 9.48 2.37
N GLU A 106 -6.88 10.63 2.32
CA GLU A 106 -7.89 10.99 3.30
C GLU A 106 -9.06 10.00 3.28
N GLN A 107 -9.58 9.70 2.09
CA GLN A 107 -10.67 8.73 1.95
C GLN A 107 -10.21 7.32 2.34
N GLY A 108 -8.96 6.98 2.06
CA GLY A 108 -8.39 5.70 2.47
C GLY A 108 -8.37 5.55 3.97
N LEU A 109 -7.94 6.60 4.67
CA LEU A 109 -7.91 6.60 6.13
C LEU A 109 -9.32 6.49 6.70
N GLU A 110 -10.29 7.25 6.15
CA GLU A 110 -11.69 7.16 6.58
C GLU A 110 -12.23 5.73 6.43
N LYS A 111 -11.91 5.09 5.31
CA LYS A 111 -12.35 3.74 5.03
C LYS A 111 -11.81 2.74 6.05
N LEU A 112 -10.54 2.85 6.39
CA LEU A 112 -9.94 2.02 7.42
C LEU A 112 -10.58 2.26 8.78
N GLN A 113 -10.82 3.51 9.13
CA GLN A 113 -11.44 3.85 10.41
C GLN A 113 -12.84 3.25 10.51
N GLN A 114 -13.63 3.33 9.43
CA GLN A 114 -14.97 2.74 9.40
C GLN A 114 -14.93 1.22 9.56
N GLU A 115 -14.00 0.55 8.90
CA GLU A 115 -13.89 -0.90 8.97
C GLU A 115 -13.36 -1.41 10.31
N LEU A 116 -12.45 -0.67 10.94
CA LEU A 116 -11.78 -1.13 12.16
C LEU A 116 -12.43 -0.60 13.43
N GLU A 117 -13.11 0.54 13.37
CA GLU A 117 -13.68 1.20 14.54
C GLU A 117 -15.20 1.29 14.48
N GLY A 118 -15.76 1.05 13.32
CA GLY A 118 -17.22 1.04 13.12
C GLY A 118 -17.77 -0.34 13.26
#